data_68f3e900d76cd17b0a04e483f7a21c75
#
_entry.id   68f3e900d76cd17b0a04e483f7a21c75
#
_cell.length_a   1.000
_cell.length_b   1.000
_cell.length_c   1.000
_cell.angle_alpha   90.00
_cell.angle_beta   90.00
_cell.angle_gamma   90.00
#
_symmetry.space_group_name_H-M   'P 1'
#
loop_
_entity.id
_entity.type
_entity.pdbx_description
1 polymer ?
#
loop_
_entity_poly.entity_id
_entity_poly.type
_entity_poly.pdbx_seq_one_letter_code
_entity_poly.pdbx_strand_id
1 'polypeptide(L)'
;MPPRPEVLKAYVAKHYGGYEVTTAYEAGCCGYHAHRCFEGYGWSSLVVNPADIFRKGKERLTKTDRIDAQLIARELKDGRLTSIRVPDKCREQLRSLFRRRNDLVKDMRQIKSYIKMQLLYYGMEIPPEHDNDHWSHDFRHWLDDLKFEYDM
;
A
#
# COMPACT_ATOMS: atom_id res chain seq x y z
N MET A 1 -6.91 -21.77 0.42
CA MET A 1 -6.49 -21.76 -1.01
C MET A 1 -5.41 -20.70 -1.17
N PRO A 2 -4.29 -21.00 -1.83
CA PRO A 2 -3.26 -19.99 -2.10
C PRO A 2 -3.83 -18.78 -2.89
N PRO A 3 -3.41 -17.54 -2.61
CA PRO A 3 -3.95 -16.34 -3.24
C PRO A 3 -3.34 -16.11 -4.65
N ARG A 4 -3.51 -17.10 -5.53
CA ARG A 4 -3.02 -17.06 -6.91
C ARG A 4 -4.18 -17.17 -7.87
N PRO A 5 -4.29 -16.29 -8.90
CA PRO A 5 -5.37 -16.33 -9.89
C PRO A 5 -5.54 -17.68 -10.58
N GLU A 6 -4.43 -18.38 -10.86
CA GLU A 6 -4.42 -19.68 -11.53
C GLU A 6 -5.08 -20.78 -10.68
N VAL A 7 -4.88 -20.72 -9.36
CA VAL A 7 -5.49 -21.69 -8.43
C VAL A 7 -7.00 -21.49 -8.37
N LEU A 8 -7.45 -20.22 -8.38
CA LEU A 8 -8.86 -19.91 -8.46
C LEU A 8 -9.46 -20.37 -9.79
N LYS A 9 -8.74 -20.14 -10.90
CA LYS A 9 -9.18 -20.63 -12.23
C LYS A 9 -9.37 -22.15 -12.25
N ALA A 10 -8.39 -22.90 -11.74
CA ALA A 10 -8.46 -24.35 -11.68
C ALA A 10 -9.65 -24.83 -10.80
N TYR A 11 -9.88 -24.18 -9.67
CA TYR A 11 -11.00 -24.48 -8.79
C TYR A 11 -12.34 -24.23 -9.47
N VAL A 12 -12.49 -23.07 -10.11
CA VAL A 12 -13.73 -22.71 -10.85
C VAL A 12 -13.97 -23.68 -11.99
N ALA A 13 -12.95 -23.99 -12.78
CA ALA A 13 -13.09 -24.94 -13.89
C ALA A 13 -13.54 -26.35 -13.43
N LYS A 14 -13.06 -26.77 -12.26
CA LYS A 14 -13.41 -28.08 -11.68
C LYS A 14 -14.85 -28.12 -11.14
N HIS A 15 -15.31 -27.05 -10.49
CA HIS A 15 -16.56 -27.07 -9.73
C HIS A 15 -17.70 -26.30 -10.37
N TYR A 16 -17.39 -25.37 -11.27
CA TYR A 16 -18.34 -24.45 -11.88
C TYR A 16 -18.10 -24.28 -13.38
N GLY A 17 -17.67 -25.35 -14.06
CA GLY A 17 -17.47 -25.34 -15.51
C GLY A 17 -18.77 -24.99 -16.24
N GLY A 18 -18.68 -24.05 -17.20
CA GLY A 18 -19.84 -23.61 -18.00
C GLY A 18 -20.64 -22.45 -17.40
N TYR A 19 -20.28 -21.96 -16.22
CA TYR A 19 -20.92 -20.77 -15.63
C TYR A 19 -20.17 -19.49 -15.99
N GLU A 20 -20.89 -18.39 -16.12
CA GLU A 20 -20.30 -17.05 -16.15
C GLU A 20 -19.73 -16.71 -14.77
N VAL A 21 -18.49 -16.22 -14.76
CA VAL A 21 -17.78 -15.92 -13.52
C VAL A 21 -17.60 -14.41 -13.39
N THR A 22 -18.08 -13.87 -12.29
CA THR A 22 -17.82 -12.50 -11.89
C THR A 22 -17.03 -12.48 -10.59
N THR A 23 -15.99 -11.68 -10.54
CA THR A 23 -15.11 -11.51 -9.37
C THR A 23 -15.11 -10.08 -8.90
N ALA A 24 -14.96 -9.87 -7.61
CA ALA A 24 -14.72 -8.54 -7.04
C ALA A 24 -13.71 -8.63 -5.90
N TYR A 25 -12.85 -7.62 -5.78
CA TYR A 25 -11.94 -7.49 -4.65
C TYR A 25 -11.60 -6.03 -4.35
N GLU A 26 -11.17 -5.76 -3.12
CA GLU A 26 -10.79 -4.42 -2.71
C GLU A 26 -9.47 -3.97 -3.35
N ALA A 27 -9.43 -2.71 -3.80
CA ALA A 27 -8.19 -2.05 -4.19
C ALA A 27 -7.25 -1.95 -2.99
N GLY A 28 -6.06 -2.52 -3.10
CA GLY A 28 -5.09 -2.57 -2.01
C GLY A 28 -3.69 -2.94 -2.46
N CYS A 29 -2.92 -3.54 -1.57
CA CYS A 29 -1.52 -3.92 -1.79
C CYS A 29 -1.33 -4.98 -2.90
N CYS A 30 -2.36 -5.76 -3.23
CA CYS A 30 -2.34 -6.76 -4.30
C CYS A 30 -2.38 -6.16 -5.73
N GLY A 31 -2.60 -4.84 -5.86
CA GLY A 31 -2.62 -4.15 -7.14
C GLY A 31 -3.70 -4.68 -8.10
N TYR A 32 -3.40 -4.63 -9.39
CA TYR A 32 -4.36 -4.99 -10.45
C TYR A 32 -3.98 -6.25 -11.23
N HIS A 33 -2.98 -7.00 -10.77
CA HIS A 33 -2.53 -8.21 -11.46
C HIS A 33 -3.66 -9.26 -11.54
N ALA A 34 -4.34 -9.52 -10.43
CA ALA A 34 -5.43 -10.49 -10.37
C ALA A 34 -6.59 -10.12 -11.32
N HIS A 35 -6.98 -8.83 -11.35
CA HIS A 35 -7.99 -8.32 -12.25
C HIS A 35 -7.64 -8.63 -13.72
N ARG A 36 -6.42 -8.32 -14.16
CA ARG A 36 -5.97 -8.59 -15.52
C ARG A 36 -5.93 -10.08 -15.86
N CYS A 37 -5.58 -10.92 -14.88
CA CYS A 37 -5.64 -12.38 -15.05
C CYS A 37 -7.09 -12.84 -15.24
N PHE A 38 -8.02 -12.35 -14.43
CA PHE A 38 -9.43 -12.73 -14.51
C PHE A 38 -10.05 -12.28 -15.83
N GLU A 39 -9.79 -11.06 -16.28
CA GLU A 39 -10.20 -10.61 -17.62
C GLU A 39 -9.59 -11.47 -18.73
N GLY A 40 -8.31 -11.86 -18.60
CA GLY A 40 -7.64 -12.78 -19.52
C GLY A 40 -8.23 -14.20 -19.50
N TYR A 41 -8.98 -14.58 -18.47
CA TYR A 41 -9.72 -15.84 -18.41
C TYR A 41 -11.14 -15.71 -19.02
N GLY A 42 -11.51 -14.51 -19.47
CA GLY A 42 -12.88 -14.21 -19.95
C GLY A 42 -13.88 -13.97 -18.82
N TRP A 43 -13.41 -13.72 -17.61
CA TRP A 43 -14.27 -13.43 -16.45
C TRP A 43 -14.53 -11.93 -16.33
N SER A 44 -15.69 -11.58 -15.80
CA SER A 44 -15.94 -10.21 -15.36
C SER A 44 -15.20 -9.95 -14.04
N SER A 45 -14.48 -8.83 -13.93
CA SER A 45 -13.70 -8.53 -12.73
C SER A 45 -13.87 -7.08 -12.30
N LEU A 46 -14.27 -6.87 -11.07
CA LEU A 46 -14.45 -5.57 -10.45
C LEU A 46 -13.36 -5.34 -9.41
N VAL A 47 -12.70 -4.20 -9.48
CA VAL A 47 -11.85 -3.70 -8.40
C VAL A 47 -12.60 -2.58 -7.70
N VAL A 48 -12.85 -2.73 -6.41
CA VAL A 48 -13.70 -1.80 -5.67
C VAL A 48 -12.91 -0.98 -4.67
N ASN A 49 -13.34 0.26 -4.43
CA ASN A 49 -12.75 1.07 -3.39
C ASN A 49 -13.26 0.59 -2.02
N PRO A 50 -12.39 0.29 -1.05
CA PRO A 50 -12.80 -0.11 0.30
C PRO A 50 -13.78 0.86 0.98
N ALA A 51 -13.70 2.16 0.66
CA ALA A 51 -14.57 3.18 1.22
C ALA A 51 -16.02 3.09 0.71
N ASP A 52 -16.23 2.48 -0.46
CA ASP A 52 -17.55 2.37 -1.10
C ASP A 52 -18.29 1.10 -0.67
N ILE A 53 -17.65 0.23 0.10
CA ILE A 53 -18.26 -1.00 0.61
C ILE A 53 -19.02 -0.68 1.90
N PHE A 54 -20.35 -0.77 1.82
CA PHE A 54 -21.21 -0.43 2.95
C PHE A 54 -21.16 -1.52 4.02
N ARG A 55 -20.69 -1.17 5.22
CA ARG A 55 -20.64 -2.04 6.41
C ARG A 55 -21.73 -1.63 7.41
N LYS A 56 -22.55 -2.58 7.83
CA LYS A 56 -23.61 -2.36 8.82
C LYS A 56 -23.16 -2.71 10.23
N GLY A 57 -23.43 -1.83 11.20
CA GLY A 57 -23.41 -2.11 12.62
C GLY A 57 -22.19 -2.85 13.15
N LYS A 58 -22.39 -4.06 13.70
CA LYS A 58 -21.33 -4.90 14.32
C LYS A 58 -20.24 -5.38 13.33
N GLU A 59 -20.50 -5.38 12.04
CA GLU A 59 -19.50 -5.74 11.00
C GLU A 59 -18.33 -4.75 10.96
N ARG A 60 -18.49 -3.54 11.52
CA ARG A 60 -17.40 -2.56 11.68
C ARG A 60 -16.41 -2.93 12.78
N LEU A 61 -16.83 -3.72 13.76
CA LEU A 61 -16.03 -4.06 14.94
C LEU A 61 -15.22 -5.35 14.77
N THR A 62 -15.64 -6.21 13.85
CA THR A 62 -14.98 -7.51 13.60
C THR A 62 -14.45 -7.56 12.17
N LYS A 63 -13.25 -7.06 11.97
CA LYS A 63 -12.60 -7.09 10.67
C LYS A 63 -11.85 -8.41 10.51
N THR A 64 -12.33 -9.28 9.62
CA THR A 64 -11.60 -10.47 9.16
C THR A 64 -11.75 -10.59 7.65
N ASP A 65 -10.75 -11.11 6.97
CA ASP A 65 -10.76 -11.30 5.51
C ASP A 65 -11.96 -12.12 5.04
N ARG A 66 -12.41 -13.06 5.87
CA ARG A 66 -13.59 -13.89 5.56
C ARG A 66 -14.88 -13.08 5.55
N ILE A 67 -15.06 -12.20 6.54
CA ILE A 67 -16.25 -11.34 6.63
C ILE A 67 -16.23 -10.33 5.49
N ASP A 68 -15.09 -9.75 5.20
CA ASP A 68 -14.93 -8.80 4.11
C ASP A 68 -15.22 -9.45 2.74
N ALA A 69 -14.72 -10.67 2.50
CA ALA A 69 -15.02 -11.42 1.29
C ALA A 69 -16.52 -11.75 1.14
N GLN A 70 -17.19 -12.14 2.23
CA GLN A 70 -18.63 -12.42 2.23
C GLN A 70 -19.45 -11.16 1.96
N LEU A 71 -19.03 -10.03 2.51
CA LEU A 71 -19.67 -8.73 2.29
C LEU A 71 -19.55 -8.32 0.83
N ILE A 72 -18.33 -8.36 0.27
CA ILE A 72 -18.09 -8.05 -1.15
C ILE A 72 -18.93 -8.96 -2.06
N ALA A 73 -18.97 -10.27 -1.76
CA ALA A 73 -19.76 -11.22 -2.55
C ALA A 73 -21.26 -10.90 -2.52
N ARG A 74 -21.79 -10.47 -1.37
CA ARG A 74 -23.19 -10.06 -1.21
C ARG A 74 -23.48 -8.79 -2.01
N GLU A 75 -22.64 -7.76 -1.83
CA GLU A 75 -22.80 -6.49 -2.54
C GLU A 75 -22.65 -6.67 -4.07
N LEU A 76 -21.75 -7.59 -4.49
CA LEU A 76 -21.62 -7.97 -5.90
C LEU A 76 -22.89 -8.62 -6.44
N LYS A 77 -23.44 -9.60 -5.71
CA LYS A 77 -24.70 -10.28 -6.07
C LYS A 77 -25.88 -9.31 -6.22
N ASP A 78 -25.91 -8.31 -5.33
CA ASP A 78 -26.98 -7.30 -5.31
C ASP A 78 -26.76 -6.15 -6.31
N GLY A 79 -25.67 -6.20 -7.09
CA GLY A 79 -25.35 -5.18 -8.10
C GLY A 79 -25.00 -3.80 -7.53
N ARG A 80 -24.58 -3.74 -6.24
CA ARG A 80 -24.29 -2.47 -5.56
C ARG A 80 -22.83 -2.04 -5.61
N LEU A 81 -21.95 -2.87 -6.18
CA LEU A 81 -20.54 -2.53 -6.30
C LEU A 81 -20.26 -1.70 -7.55
N THR A 82 -19.51 -0.62 -7.36
CA THR A 82 -18.96 0.18 -8.45
C THR A 82 -17.46 -0.08 -8.58
N SER A 83 -17.04 -0.49 -9.79
CA SER A 83 -15.61 -0.70 -10.06
C SER A 83 -14.88 0.62 -10.19
N ILE A 84 -13.72 0.72 -9.59
CA ILE A 84 -12.80 1.81 -9.90
C ILE A 84 -12.22 1.62 -11.31
N ARG A 85 -11.80 2.73 -11.93
CA ARG A 85 -11.08 2.65 -13.19
C ARG A 85 -9.69 2.07 -12.96
N VAL A 86 -9.43 0.87 -13.47
CA VAL A 86 -8.12 0.24 -13.44
C VAL A 86 -7.21 0.95 -14.44
N PRO A 87 -6.05 1.47 -14.01
CA PRO A 87 -5.11 2.13 -14.92
C PRO A 87 -4.43 1.12 -15.85
N ASP A 88 -3.95 1.59 -16.99
CA ASP A 88 -3.02 0.81 -17.80
C ASP A 88 -1.71 0.53 -17.05
N LYS A 89 -0.93 -0.46 -17.52
CA LYS A 89 0.31 -0.89 -16.86
C LYS A 89 1.33 0.24 -16.74
N CYS A 90 1.47 1.08 -17.76
CA CYS A 90 2.42 2.19 -17.74
C CYS A 90 2.06 3.21 -16.64
N ARG A 91 0.79 3.59 -16.57
CA ARG A 91 0.30 4.51 -15.55
C ARG A 91 0.38 3.91 -14.14
N GLU A 92 0.14 2.61 -13.99
CA GLU A 92 0.30 1.90 -12.71
C GLU A 92 1.76 1.94 -12.24
N GLN A 93 2.71 1.65 -13.13
CA GLN A 93 4.14 1.70 -12.84
C GLN A 93 4.60 3.10 -12.46
N LEU A 94 4.20 4.11 -13.23
CA LEU A 94 4.50 5.52 -12.90
C LEU A 94 3.95 5.91 -11.52
N ARG A 95 2.70 5.57 -11.23
CA ARG A 95 2.11 5.82 -9.90
C ARG A 95 2.90 5.14 -8.78
N SER A 96 3.35 3.90 -8.98
CA SER A 96 4.17 3.16 -8.02
C SER A 96 5.50 3.87 -7.77
N LEU A 97 6.18 4.32 -8.81
CA LEU A 97 7.45 5.06 -8.70
C LEU A 97 7.26 6.38 -7.94
N PHE A 98 6.22 7.17 -8.28
CA PHE A 98 5.94 8.42 -7.58
C PHE A 98 5.60 8.20 -6.10
N ARG A 99 4.80 7.17 -5.77
CA ARG A 99 4.50 6.82 -4.38
C ARG A 99 5.79 6.45 -3.64
N ARG A 100 6.61 5.57 -4.23
CA ARG A 100 7.89 5.17 -3.62
C ARG A 100 8.82 6.36 -3.40
N ARG A 101 8.93 7.27 -4.39
CA ARG A 101 9.69 8.51 -4.23
C ARG A 101 9.17 9.33 -3.05
N ASN A 102 7.86 9.51 -2.95
CA ASN A 102 7.27 10.30 -1.87
C ASN A 102 7.51 9.65 -0.48
N ASP A 103 7.43 8.33 -0.40
CA ASP A 103 7.73 7.60 0.83
C ASP A 103 9.19 7.79 1.24
N LEU A 104 10.13 7.62 0.31
CA LEU A 104 11.56 7.86 0.57
C LEU A 104 11.85 9.32 1.01
N VAL A 105 11.14 10.30 0.45
CA VAL A 105 11.29 11.70 0.89
C VAL A 105 10.76 11.88 2.32
N LYS A 106 9.64 11.23 2.68
CA LYS A 106 9.12 11.26 4.05
C LYS A 106 10.10 10.60 5.03
N ASP A 107 10.58 9.39 4.68
CA ASP A 107 11.54 8.65 5.50
C ASP A 107 12.81 9.48 5.73
N MET A 108 13.35 10.09 4.67
CA MET A 108 14.51 10.96 4.77
C MET A 108 14.26 12.16 5.69
N ARG A 109 13.09 12.82 5.61
CA ARG A 109 12.74 13.91 6.53
C ARG A 109 12.66 13.45 7.97
N GLN A 110 12.08 12.28 8.20
CA GLN A 110 11.96 11.70 9.53
C GLN A 110 13.33 11.37 10.14
N ILE A 111 14.23 10.74 9.36
CA ILE A 111 15.61 10.45 9.78
C ILE A 111 16.35 11.74 10.13
N LYS A 112 16.25 12.77 9.28
CA LYS A 112 16.84 14.09 9.54
C LYS A 112 16.34 14.70 10.85
N SER A 113 15.04 14.61 11.11
CA SER A 113 14.45 15.07 12.37
C SER A 113 14.99 14.29 13.57
N TYR A 114 15.11 12.96 13.46
CA TYR A 114 15.68 12.13 14.53
C TYR A 114 17.12 12.49 14.85
N ILE A 115 17.96 12.74 13.85
CA ILE A 115 19.35 13.14 14.07
C ILE A 115 19.38 14.47 14.84
N LYS A 116 18.62 15.50 14.42
CA LYS A 116 18.53 16.78 15.15
C LYS A 116 18.05 16.58 16.60
N MET A 117 17.05 15.72 16.82
CA MET A 117 16.57 15.40 18.17
C MET A 117 17.63 14.69 19.02
N GLN A 118 18.43 13.80 18.44
CA GLN A 118 19.52 13.13 19.15
C GLN A 118 20.64 14.12 19.55
N LEU A 119 21.00 15.02 18.67
CA LEU A 119 21.96 16.08 19.00
C LEU A 119 21.47 16.92 20.20
N LEU A 120 20.22 17.34 20.15
CA LEU A 120 19.57 18.07 21.24
C LEU A 120 19.55 17.25 22.54
N TYR A 121 19.22 15.96 22.46
CA TYR A 121 19.18 15.07 23.62
C TYR A 121 20.55 14.96 24.32
N TYR A 122 21.65 14.94 23.56
CA TYR A 122 23.00 14.92 24.08
C TYR A 122 23.58 16.30 24.40
N GLY A 123 22.77 17.37 24.29
CA GLY A 123 23.23 18.74 24.56
C GLY A 123 24.24 19.27 23.53
N MET A 124 24.27 18.67 22.33
CA MET A 124 25.14 19.12 21.25
C MET A 124 24.46 20.24 20.48
N GLU A 125 25.04 21.44 20.55
CA GLU A 125 24.55 22.58 19.78
C GLU A 125 25.00 22.49 18.32
N ILE A 126 24.06 22.69 17.42
CA ILE A 126 24.37 22.79 15.98
C ILE A 126 24.98 24.16 15.75
N PRO A 127 26.19 24.26 15.15
CA PRO A 127 26.78 25.55 14.84
C PRO A 127 25.84 26.44 13.99
N PRO A 128 25.80 27.77 14.25
CA PRO A 128 24.87 28.67 13.55
C PRO A 128 24.98 28.62 12.02
N GLU A 129 26.16 28.38 11.48
CA GLU A 129 26.42 28.19 10.05
C GLU A 129 25.78 26.94 9.47
N HIS A 130 25.45 25.95 10.31
CA HIS A 130 24.81 24.67 9.96
C HIS A 130 23.36 24.61 10.39
N ASP A 131 22.88 25.52 11.22
CA ASP A 131 21.49 25.55 11.70
C ASP A 131 20.56 26.16 10.66
N ASN A 132 20.41 25.45 9.56
CA ASN A 132 19.52 25.79 8.47
C ASN A 132 18.70 24.56 8.05
N ASP A 133 17.71 24.76 7.18
CA ASP A 133 16.86 23.69 6.68
C ASP A 133 17.57 22.77 5.67
N HIS A 134 18.79 23.15 5.26
CA HIS A 134 19.55 22.45 4.24
C HIS A 134 20.60 21.53 4.89
N TRP A 135 20.57 20.27 4.51
CA TRP A 135 21.61 19.30 4.86
C TRP A 135 22.76 19.44 3.86
N SER A 136 23.56 20.51 4.03
CA SER A 136 24.73 20.79 3.20
C SER A 136 25.79 19.68 3.33
N HIS A 137 26.77 19.71 2.44
CA HIS A 137 27.93 18.83 2.51
C HIS A 137 28.72 19.10 3.80
N ASP A 138 28.90 20.37 4.15
CA ASP A 138 29.65 20.80 5.34
C ASP A 138 28.94 20.37 6.63
N PHE A 139 27.62 20.49 6.70
CA PHE A 139 26.86 19.98 7.84
C PHE A 139 27.00 18.46 8.01
N ARG A 140 27.00 17.71 6.89
CA ARG A 140 27.21 16.25 6.96
C ARG A 140 28.61 15.89 7.39
N HIS A 141 29.64 16.60 6.92
CA HIS A 141 31.00 16.44 7.41
C HIS A 141 31.12 16.74 8.90
N TRP A 142 30.53 17.85 9.34
CA TRP A 142 30.50 18.17 10.77
C TRP A 142 29.83 17.05 11.59
N LEU A 143 28.73 16.45 11.10
CA LEU A 143 28.08 15.30 11.77
C LEU A 143 29.00 14.07 11.81
N ASP A 144 29.71 13.78 10.72
CA ASP A 144 30.62 12.63 10.63
C ASP A 144 31.85 12.80 11.58
N ASP A 145 32.27 14.04 11.84
CA ASP A 145 33.36 14.37 12.72
C ASP A 145 32.97 14.38 14.22
N LEU A 146 31.70 14.27 14.56
CA LEU A 146 31.23 14.24 15.94
C LEU A 146 31.76 12.98 16.65
N LYS A 147 32.42 13.21 17.75
CA LYS A 147 32.90 12.13 18.64
C LYS A 147 31.93 11.98 19.80
N PHE A 148 31.34 10.80 19.89
CA PHE A 148 30.60 10.40 21.08
C PHE A 148 31.56 9.70 22.03
N GLU A 149 31.66 10.20 23.27
CA GLU A 149 32.39 9.49 24.30
C GLU A 149 31.56 8.28 24.72
N TYR A 150 31.93 7.11 24.22
CA TYR A 150 31.50 5.85 24.79
C TYR A 150 32.62 5.35 25.68
N ASP A 151 32.45 5.50 26.98
CA ASP A 151 33.21 4.70 27.94
C ASP A 151 32.69 3.26 27.85
N MET A 152 33.44 2.39 27.17
CA MET A 152 33.23 0.94 27.21
C MET A 152 34.07 0.32 28.33
#